data_c7560ff67db9cfc69431369609b7dd93
#
_entry.id   c7560ff67db9cfc69431369609b7dd93
#
_cell.length_a   1.000
_cell.length_b   1.000
_cell.length_c   1.000
_cell.angle_alpha   90.00
_cell.angle_beta   90.00
_cell.angle_gamma   90.00
#
_symmetry.space_group_name_H-M   'P 1'
#
loop_
_entity.id
_entity.type
_entity.pdbx_description
1 polymer ?
#
loop_
_entity_poly.entity_id
_entity_poly.type
_entity_poly.pdbx_seq_one_letter_code
_entity_poly.pdbx_strand_id
1 'polypeptide(L)'
;MAVLLRVVALLPLFLVSTNAYQVKNPDISFLEPQGIRFAYPDEPSITLVAFHYSINKPVEGVAAGDYNYDVNTKTGAYWVHENTNVVVQSGDVVYYWVYALKAGAGYTLTDQSWTDAEPSQAPTTTTKPPTNPTSTASTTLTTVTTVSDPPVTNPSGETAPPNGGGVPSQCSMYPCDSSCNSSSPPCNGLIFQEEFNSLNLDIWEHEITAGGGGNWEFQYYTNNRSNSYVKDGKLFIKPTLTEDLLGPGSVTNSRLDLWGASPANLCTGNAWWGCDRTGTADNILNPIQSARLRTVDSFSFKYGRLEVEAKLPTGDWLWPAIWLLPTRNAYGTWPASGEIDLVESRGNANMRYGDESAGVDQMGSTMHWGPFWPLNGYPKTHATKNLPDGQTFGSGFHKYALDWTMDSMKFYVDDEEILSVDPGSGFWEFGEFAEQAPDIGNPWEHSSNKFTPFDQEFYLILNVAVGGVNYFGDTATYDPPKPWTNDSPTASRDFWNAKDDWLPTWNGEEAAMQVNYVRVYAQDGQTTYHLRDR
;
A
#
# COMPACT_ATOMS: atom_id res chain seq x y z
N MET A 1 -12.33 19.60 -20.79
CA MET A 1 -11.22 20.25 -20.11
C MET A 1 -11.72 21.20 -19.01
N ALA A 2 -12.42 20.70 -17.99
CA ALA A 2 -12.84 21.47 -16.80
C ALA A 2 -13.63 20.64 -15.75
N VAL A 3 -13.40 19.35 -15.59
CA VAL A 3 -14.09 18.54 -14.55
C VAL A 3 -13.13 17.72 -13.69
N LEU A 4 -11.83 17.81 -13.95
CA LEU A 4 -10.82 17.05 -13.17
C LEU A 4 -10.42 17.69 -11.84
N LEU A 5 -11.21 18.64 -11.29
CA LEU A 5 -10.82 19.43 -10.12
C LEU A 5 -11.62 19.13 -8.84
N ARG A 6 -12.19 17.95 -8.67
CA ARG A 6 -12.94 17.63 -7.45
C ARG A 6 -12.58 16.34 -6.74
N VAL A 7 -11.51 15.70 -7.11
CA VAL A 7 -10.98 14.59 -6.31
C VAL A 7 -9.51 14.88 -6.00
N VAL A 8 -9.28 15.99 -5.31
CA VAL A 8 -7.99 16.24 -4.67
C VAL A 8 -8.05 15.59 -3.30
N ALA A 9 -7.31 14.53 -3.22
CA ALA A 9 -6.62 13.97 -2.08
C ALA A 9 -6.81 14.74 -0.77
N LEU A 10 -7.45 14.11 0.17
CA LEU A 10 -7.27 14.35 1.58
C LEU A 10 -5.88 13.88 2.01
N LEU A 11 -4.87 14.70 1.78
CA LEU A 11 -3.58 14.55 2.45
C LEU A 11 -3.12 15.94 2.87
N PRO A 12 -2.76 16.12 4.15
CA PRO A 12 -2.54 17.44 4.70
C PRO A 12 -1.24 18.06 4.19
N LEU A 13 -1.36 19.19 3.51
CA LEU A 13 -0.25 20.13 3.39
C LEU A 13 -0.08 20.80 4.76
N PHE A 14 0.98 20.49 5.47
CA PHE A 14 1.38 21.24 6.66
C PHE A 14 2.05 22.55 6.24
N LEU A 15 1.25 23.61 6.03
CA LEU A 15 1.74 24.97 6.06
C LEU A 15 1.66 25.47 7.50
N VAL A 16 2.80 25.51 8.19
CA VAL A 16 2.91 26.17 9.50
C VAL A 16 2.83 27.68 9.30
N SER A 17 1.62 28.22 9.35
CA SER A 17 1.38 29.66 9.52
C SER A 17 1.39 29.99 11.02
N THR A 18 2.00 31.10 11.42
CA THR A 18 2.07 31.59 12.81
C THR A 18 0.70 32.00 13.40
N ASN A 19 -0.39 31.79 12.64
CA ASN A 19 -1.79 31.88 13.08
C ASN A 19 -2.57 30.62 12.64
N ALA A 20 -1.99 29.44 12.79
CA ALA A 20 -2.64 28.19 12.43
C ALA A 20 -3.94 28.00 13.25
N TYR A 21 -5.00 27.59 12.56
CA TYR A 21 -6.24 27.16 13.21
C TYR A 21 -5.96 26.08 14.24
N GLN A 22 -6.50 26.22 15.44
CA GLN A 22 -6.39 25.18 16.47
C GLN A 22 -7.68 24.38 16.51
N VAL A 23 -7.55 23.08 16.24
CA VAL A 23 -8.65 22.13 16.37
C VAL A 23 -9.07 22.05 17.84
N LYS A 24 -10.37 22.15 18.09
CA LYS A 24 -10.96 22.06 19.43
C LYS A 24 -11.23 20.61 19.80
N ASN A 25 -11.38 20.36 21.10
CA ASN A 25 -11.93 19.10 21.55
C ASN A 25 -13.41 19.01 21.14
N PRO A 26 -13.89 17.86 20.67
CA PRO A 26 -15.31 17.60 20.48
C PRO A 26 -16.02 17.42 21.84
N ASP A 27 -17.30 17.66 21.87
CA ASP A 27 -18.15 17.19 22.96
C ASP A 27 -18.36 15.69 22.78
N ILE A 28 -18.00 14.88 23.79
CA ILE A 28 -18.12 13.42 23.78
C ILE A 28 -19.16 13.01 24.84
N SER A 29 -20.01 12.05 24.47
CA SER A 29 -21.01 11.48 25.39
C SER A 29 -21.32 10.04 25.05
N PHE A 30 -21.67 9.22 26.02
CA PHE A 30 -22.23 7.89 25.77
C PHE A 30 -23.70 8.00 25.35
N LEU A 31 -24.14 7.07 24.51
CA LEU A 31 -25.53 6.96 24.05
C LEU A 31 -26.27 5.88 24.84
N GLU A 32 -27.57 6.07 25.07
CA GLU A 32 -28.45 5.07 25.64
C GLU A 32 -29.25 4.33 24.54
N PRO A 33 -29.36 2.98 24.57
CA PRO A 33 -28.87 2.05 25.59
C PRO A 33 -27.39 1.66 25.42
N GLN A 34 -26.73 2.02 24.32
CA GLN A 34 -25.29 1.83 24.07
C GLN A 34 -24.81 2.74 22.96
N GLY A 35 -23.51 3.01 22.91
CA GLY A 35 -22.87 3.78 21.86
C GLY A 35 -22.11 5.00 22.37
N ILE A 36 -21.46 5.68 21.44
CA ILE A 36 -20.70 6.91 21.71
C ILE A 36 -21.05 7.97 20.66
N ARG A 37 -21.09 9.21 21.10
CA ARG A 37 -21.33 10.38 20.27
C ARG A 37 -20.18 11.36 20.40
N PHE A 38 -19.69 11.85 19.25
CA PHE A 38 -18.79 12.99 19.12
C PHE A 38 -19.53 14.13 18.45
N ALA A 39 -19.42 15.35 18.98
CA ALA A 39 -19.98 16.55 18.37
C ALA A 39 -18.92 17.66 18.34
N TYR A 40 -18.47 18.00 17.15
CA TYR A 40 -17.50 19.06 16.94
C TYR A 40 -18.22 20.36 16.53
N PRO A 41 -17.97 21.52 17.18
CA PRO A 41 -18.67 22.75 16.85
C PRO A 41 -18.28 23.24 15.45
N ASP A 42 -19.31 23.64 14.67
CA ASP A 42 -19.08 24.21 13.35
C ASP A 42 -18.41 25.59 13.43
N GLU A 43 -17.50 25.81 12.52
CA GLU A 43 -16.86 27.12 12.31
C GLU A 43 -16.83 27.45 10.82
N PRO A 44 -16.76 28.76 10.46
CA PRO A 44 -16.72 29.17 9.06
C PRO A 44 -15.59 28.46 8.28
N SER A 45 -15.92 28.00 7.09
CA SER A 45 -15.01 27.33 6.16
C SER A 45 -14.54 25.92 6.56
N ILE A 46 -15.08 25.29 7.61
CA ILE A 46 -14.92 23.85 7.82
C ILE A 46 -15.79 23.12 6.79
N THR A 47 -15.22 22.10 6.15
CA THR A 47 -15.87 21.29 5.11
C THR A 47 -15.88 19.81 5.45
N LEU A 48 -15.07 19.38 6.43
CA LEU A 48 -15.01 18.02 6.93
C LEU A 48 -14.43 18.00 8.34
N VAL A 49 -14.94 17.11 9.19
CA VAL A 49 -14.33 16.74 10.49
C VAL A 49 -14.24 15.22 10.55
N ALA A 50 -13.06 14.68 10.87
CA ALA A 50 -12.88 13.26 11.08
C ALA A 50 -12.56 12.95 12.55
N PHE A 51 -13.13 11.85 13.05
CA PHE A 51 -12.92 11.35 14.40
C PHE A 51 -12.26 9.97 14.35
N HIS A 52 -11.14 9.83 15.03
CA HIS A 52 -10.38 8.58 15.12
C HIS A 52 -10.21 8.24 16.58
N TYR A 53 -10.71 7.08 17.03
CA TYR A 53 -10.71 6.75 18.45
C TYR A 53 -10.63 5.24 18.71
N SER A 54 -10.21 4.91 19.93
CA SER A 54 -10.25 3.56 20.51
C SER A 54 -10.75 3.62 21.95
N ILE A 55 -11.34 2.54 22.43
CA ILE A 55 -11.80 2.41 23.81
C ILE A 55 -10.77 1.61 24.60
N ASN A 56 -10.29 2.17 25.71
CA ASN A 56 -9.30 1.56 26.61
C ASN A 56 -7.96 1.17 25.96
N LYS A 57 -7.68 1.69 24.75
CA LYS A 57 -6.45 1.44 24.01
C LYS A 57 -5.91 2.78 23.51
N PRO A 58 -4.69 3.20 23.93
CA PRO A 58 -4.09 4.44 23.45
C PRO A 58 -3.96 4.50 21.93
N VAL A 59 -4.20 5.71 21.38
CA VAL A 59 -3.97 6.04 19.97
C VAL A 59 -2.89 7.11 19.94
N GLU A 60 -1.75 6.84 19.33
CA GLU A 60 -0.59 7.74 19.32
C GLU A 60 -0.55 8.58 18.04
N GLY A 61 -0.37 9.89 18.19
CA GLY A 61 -0.26 10.84 17.07
C GLY A 61 -1.49 10.80 16.16
N VAL A 62 -1.27 10.50 14.89
CA VAL A 62 -2.32 10.37 13.86
C VAL A 62 -2.55 8.91 13.43
N ALA A 63 -2.17 7.95 14.26
CA ALA A 63 -2.41 6.55 13.99
C ALA A 63 -3.92 6.26 13.91
N ALA A 64 -4.30 5.27 13.12
CA ALA A 64 -5.68 4.82 13.04
C ALA A 64 -6.14 4.29 14.41
N GLY A 65 -7.32 4.74 14.87
CA GLY A 65 -8.00 4.14 16.01
C GLY A 65 -8.71 2.84 15.59
N ASP A 66 -9.29 2.15 16.55
CA ASP A 66 -10.18 1.02 16.27
C ASP A 66 -11.44 1.49 15.51
N TYR A 67 -11.78 2.79 15.63
CA TYR A 67 -12.89 3.45 14.97
C TYR A 67 -12.42 4.73 14.28
N ASN A 68 -12.74 4.91 13.00
CA ASN A 68 -12.28 6.03 12.18
C ASN A 68 -13.44 6.50 11.29
N TYR A 69 -13.86 7.77 11.43
CA TYR A 69 -15.06 8.30 10.76
C TYR A 69 -14.87 9.72 10.25
N ASP A 70 -15.19 9.92 8.99
CA ASP A 70 -15.23 11.22 8.32
C ASP A 70 -16.66 11.76 8.31
N VAL A 71 -16.88 12.95 8.84
CA VAL A 71 -18.16 13.64 8.83
C VAL A 71 -18.08 14.78 7.82
N ASN A 72 -18.79 14.67 6.71
CA ASN A 72 -18.83 15.64 5.63
C ASN A 72 -20.13 16.46 5.55
N THR A 73 -21.07 16.19 6.46
CA THR A 73 -22.37 16.87 6.57
C THR A 73 -22.66 17.24 8.01
N LYS A 74 -23.07 18.48 8.24
CA LYS A 74 -23.43 19.00 9.58
C LYS A 74 -24.81 18.59 10.02
N THR A 75 -24.96 18.45 11.33
CA THR A 75 -26.26 18.37 12.00
C THR A 75 -26.45 19.63 12.85
N GLY A 76 -27.22 20.58 12.35
CA GLY A 76 -27.37 21.89 12.99
C GLY A 76 -26.06 22.69 13.02
N ALA A 77 -25.58 23.03 14.21
CA ALA A 77 -24.35 23.79 14.45
C ALA A 77 -23.14 22.88 14.73
N TYR A 78 -23.22 21.57 14.47
CA TYR A 78 -22.18 20.60 14.81
C TYR A 78 -21.91 19.62 13.68
N TRP A 79 -20.69 19.13 13.62
CA TRP A 79 -20.25 17.94 12.89
C TRP A 79 -20.38 16.76 13.85
N VAL A 80 -21.37 15.88 13.63
CA VAL A 80 -21.76 14.85 14.61
C VAL A 80 -21.47 13.47 14.05
N HIS A 81 -20.77 12.67 14.84
CA HIS A 81 -20.62 11.23 14.63
C HIS A 81 -21.27 10.48 15.80
N GLU A 82 -22.12 9.51 15.51
CA GLU A 82 -22.73 8.60 16.47
C GLU A 82 -22.44 7.15 16.07
N ASN A 83 -21.89 6.38 17.01
CA ASN A 83 -21.66 4.95 16.82
C ASN A 83 -22.42 4.15 17.86
N THR A 84 -23.55 3.59 17.47
CA THR A 84 -24.42 2.78 18.34
C THR A 84 -23.99 1.32 18.44
N ASN A 85 -22.99 0.89 17.66
CA ASN A 85 -22.48 -0.48 17.65
C ASN A 85 -21.33 -0.69 18.64
N VAL A 86 -20.77 0.38 19.19
CA VAL A 86 -19.71 0.28 20.20
C VAL A 86 -20.31 0.08 21.59
N VAL A 87 -19.77 -0.86 22.35
CA VAL A 87 -20.15 -1.05 23.76
C VAL A 87 -19.18 -0.25 24.60
N VAL A 88 -19.70 0.73 25.33
CA VAL A 88 -18.96 1.58 26.27
C VAL A 88 -19.62 1.51 27.65
N GLN A 89 -18.82 1.65 28.69
CA GLN A 89 -19.26 1.61 30.10
C GLN A 89 -18.69 2.80 30.85
N SER A 90 -19.38 3.22 31.91
CA SER A 90 -18.85 4.27 32.79
C SER A 90 -17.49 3.88 33.35
N GLY A 91 -16.51 4.77 33.20
CA GLY A 91 -15.11 4.55 33.54
C GLY A 91 -14.22 4.10 32.39
N ASP A 92 -14.77 3.77 31.23
CA ASP A 92 -13.96 3.53 30.03
C ASP A 92 -13.24 4.80 29.59
N VAL A 93 -12.02 4.64 29.07
CA VAL A 93 -11.22 5.73 28.56
C VAL A 93 -11.28 5.72 27.03
N VAL A 94 -11.75 6.81 26.44
CA VAL A 94 -11.77 7.04 25.00
C VAL A 94 -10.49 7.77 24.62
N TYR A 95 -9.58 7.13 23.93
CA TYR A 95 -8.39 7.75 23.33
C TYR A 95 -8.71 8.18 21.92
N TYR A 96 -8.41 9.43 21.54
CA TYR A 96 -8.82 9.94 20.23
C TYR A 96 -7.92 11.03 19.67
N TRP A 97 -8.05 11.25 18.38
CA TRP A 97 -7.59 12.45 17.70
C TRP A 97 -8.65 12.91 16.69
N VAL A 98 -8.60 14.21 16.36
CA VAL A 98 -9.57 14.87 15.48
C VAL A 98 -8.84 15.55 14.35
N TYR A 99 -9.35 15.39 13.12
CA TYR A 99 -8.94 16.13 11.95
C TYR A 99 -10.04 17.09 11.52
N ALA A 100 -9.70 18.32 11.16
CA ALA A 100 -10.65 19.28 10.59
C ALA A 100 -10.07 19.87 9.30
N LEU A 101 -10.84 19.79 8.21
CA LEU A 101 -10.53 20.43 6.95
C LEU A 101 -11.18 21.81 6.92
N LYS A 102 -10.38 22.90 6.98
CA LYS A 102 -10.87 24.28 7.03
C LYS A 102 -10.18 25.11 5.95
N ALA A 103 -10.99 25.73 5.09
CA ALA A 103 -10.49 26.54 3.97
C ALA A 103 -9.48 25.80 3.06
N GLY A 104 -9.65 24.50 2.87
CA GLY A 104 -8.76 23.65 2.08
C GLY A 104 -7.48 23.18 2.77
N ALA A 105 -7.22 23.60 4.02
CA ALA A 105 -6.09 23.14 4.82
C ALA A 105 -6.54 22.17 5.92
N GLY A 106 -5.75 21.12 6.16
CA GLY A 106 -5.99 20.13 7.21
C GLY A 106 -5.32 20.52 8.53
N TYR A 107 -6.02 20.30 9.65
CA TYR A 107 -5.55 20.56 11.00
C TYR A 107 -5.88 19.36 11.88
N THR A 108 -5.01 19.04 12.83
CA THR A 108 -5.18 17.90 13.72
C THR A 108 -5.10 18.30 15.20
N LEU A 109 -5.82 17.55 16.03
CA LEU A 109 -5.70 17.54 17.49
C LEU A 109 -5.42 16.10 17.90
N THR A 110 -4.19 15.80 18.32
CA THR A 110 -3.72 14.43 18.60
C THR A 110 -3.59 14.12 20.08
N ASP A 111 -3.42 12.83 20.41
CA ASP A 111 -3.06 12.35 21.74
C ASP A 111 -4.05 12.77 22.84
N GLN A 112 -5.34 12.76 22.53
CA GLN A 112 -6.40 13.13 23.46
C GLN A 112 -6.97 11.90 24.16
N SER A 113 -7.51 12.13 25.36
CA SER A 113 -8.29 11.12 26.07
C SER A 113 -9.48 11.76 26.78
N TRP A 114 -10.58 11.00 26.88
CA TRP A 114 -11.81 11.40 27.55
C TRP A 114 -12.40 10.24 28.35
N THR A 115 -13.07 10.53 29.44
CA THR A 115 -13.87 9.59 30.25
C THR A 115 -15.11 10.30 30.79
N ASP A 116 -16.18 9.58 31.00
CA ASP A 116 -17.45 10.10 31.54
C ASP A 116 -17.42 10.37 33.06
N ALA A 117 -16.30 10.15 33.75
CA ALA A 117 -16.16 10.45 35.16
C ALA A 117 -16.35 11.94 35.42
N GLU A 118 -17.31 12.31 36.31
CA GLU A 118 -17.50 13.69 36.77
C GLU A 118 -16.17 14.27 37.24
N PRO A 119 -15.82 15.53 36.88
CA PRO A 119 -14.59 16.16 37.37
C PRO A 119 -14.67 16.33 38.89
N SER A 120 -13.88 15.55 39.60
CA SER A 120 -13.69 15.72 41.05
C SER A 120 -13.34 17.18 41.33
N GLN A 121 -14.12 17.84 42.20
CA GLN A 121 -13.96 19.25 42.56
C GLN A 121 -12.50 19.58 42.89
N ALA A 122 -11.99 20.62 42.24
CA ALA A 122 -10.64 21.12 42.42
C ALA A 122 -10.37 21.53 43.89
N PRO A 123 -9.21 21.18 44.44
CA PRO A 123 -8.76 21.76 45.70
C PRO A 123 -8.33 23.21 45.47
N THR A 124 -8.84 24.10 46.31
CA THR A 124 -8.53 25.52 46.36
C THR A 124 -7.04 25.83 46.38
N THR A 125 -6.65 26.74 45.52
CA THR A 125 -5.33 27.32 45.38
C THR A 125 -4.78 27.95 46.65
N THR A 126 -3.55 27.58 47.02
CA THR A 126 -2.62 28.47 47.70
C THR A 126 -1.34 28.60 46.90
N THR A 127 -1.11 29.82 46.46
CA THR A 127 0.07 30.23 45.70
C THR A 127 1.33 30.25 46.57
N LYS A 128 2.44 29.64 46.07
CA LYS A 128 3.81 29.99 46.49
C LYS A 128 4.74 29.88 45.28
N PRO A 129 5.64 30.82 45.07
CA PRO A 129 6.45 30.90 43.87
C PRO A 129 7.61 29.88 43.85
N PRO A 130 8.16 29.59 42.66
CA PRO A 130 9.05 28.47 42.43
C PRO A 130 10.48 28.75 42.87
N THR A 131 11.08 27.81 43.58
CA THR A 131 12.53 27.71 43.73
C THR A 131 13.03 26.51 42.92
N ASN A 132 13.97 26.78 42.05
CA ASN A 132 14.71 25.78 41.28
C ASN A 132 15.48 24.84 42.21
N PRO A 133 15.49 23.54 41.97
CA PRO A 133 16.59 22.70 42.39
C PRO A 133 17.31 22.06 41.22
N THR A 134 18.61 22.24 41.26
CA THR A 134 19.63 21.58 40.49
C THR A 134 19.51 20.06 40.63
N SER A 135 19.34 19.36 39.52
CA SER A 135 19.32 17.89 39.47
C SER A 135 20.70 17.34 39.21
N THR A 136 21.23 16.65 40.21
CA THR A 136 22.35 15.69 40.04
C THR A 136 21.76 14.32 39.74
N ALA A 137 21.96 13.85 38.52
CA ALA A 137 21.63 12.49 38.11
C ALA A 137 22.69 11.52 38.64
N SER A 138 22.27 10.60 39.47
CA SER A 138 23.07 9.44 39.86
C SER A 138 22.64 8.23 39.05
N THR A 139 23.48 7.79 38.12
CA THR A 139 23.30 6.59 37.31
C THR A 139 23.71 5.37 38.14
N THR A 140 22.76 4.56 38.56
CA THR A 140 23.04 3.24 39.12
C THR A 140 22.95 2.20 37.99
N LEU A 141 24.09 1.70 37.55
CA LEU A 141 24.17 0.53 36.69
C LEU A 141 23.80 -0.72 37.49
N THR A 142 22.68 -1.34 37.12
CA THR A 142 22.35 -2.69 37.57
C THR A 142 22.97 -3.69 36.59
N THR A 143 24.00 -4.39 37.03
CA THR A 143 24.59 -5.51 36.29
C THR A 143 23.62 -6.68 36.30
N VAL A 144 23.10 -7.03 35.12
CA VAL A 144 22.38 -8.29 34.91
C VAL A 144 23.40 -9.38 34.64
N THR A 145 23.49 -10.32 35.56
CA THR A 145 24.30 -11.54 35.42
C THR A 145 23.55 -12.46 34.45
N THR A 146 24.12 -12.68 33.28
CA THR A 146 23.63 -13.71 32.34
C THR A 146 24.03 -15.07 32.88
N VAL A 147 23.04 -15.90 33.16
CA VAL A 147 23.22 -17.34 33.40
C VAL A 147 23.40 -17.98 32.01
N SER A 148 24.56 -18.56 31.79
CA SER A 148 24.85 -19.33 30.58
C SER A 148 24.18 -20.70 30.67
N ASP A 149 23.31 -21.00 29.72
CA ASP A 149 22.77 -22.35 29.52
C ASP A 149 23.89 -23.32 29.09
N PRO A 150 23.81 -24.61 29.47
CA PRO A 150 24.80 -25.60 29.08
C PRO A 150 24.72 -25.92 27.58
N PRO A 151 25.83 -26.26 26.93
CA PRO A 151 25.88 -26.49 25.49
C PRO A 151 25.04 -27.71 25.08
N VAL A 152 24.18 -27.51 24.08
CA VAL A 152 23.45 -28.59 23.42
C VAL A 152 24.42 -29.37 22.54
N THR A 153 24.65 -30.63 22.86
CA THR A 153 25.47 -31.53 22.05
C THR A 153 24.60 -32.24 21.01
N ASN A 154 24.98 -32.12 19.75
CA ASN A 154 24.42 -32.92 18.65
C ASN A 154 24.82 -34.41 18.79
N PRO A 155 24.01 -35.35 18.28
CA PRO A 155 24.34 -36.81 18.37
C PRO A 155 25.62 -37.25 17.65
N SER A 156 26.31 -36.37 16.93
CA SER A 156 27.58 -36.65 16.24
C SER A 156 28.84 -36.20 16.98
N GLY A 157 28.74 -35.62 18.18
CA GLY A 157 29.87 -35.41 19.07
C GLY A 157 30.87 -34.32 18.68
N GLU A 158 30.57 -33.41 17.76
CA GLU A 158 31.43 -32.27 17.44
C GLU A 158 30.96 -30.99 18.14
N THR A 159 31.90 -30.34 18.87
CA THR A 159 31.68 -29.05 19.54
C THR A 159 31.98 -27.91 18.60
N ALA A 160 31.05 -26.95 18.49
CA ALA A 160 31.24 -25.72 17.73
C ALA A 160 32.31 -24.79 18.37
N PRO A 161 33.15 -24.10 17.60
CA PRO A 161 34.14 -23.16 18.13
C PRO A 161 33.49 -21.84 18.62
N PRO A 162 34.12 -21.10 19.55
CA PRO A 162 33.54 -19.91 20.16
C PRO A 162 33.53 -18.70 19.22
N ASN A 163 32.48 -17.92 19.34
CA ASN A 163 32.11 -16.71 18.63
C ASN A 163 33.26 -15.78 18.20
N GLY A 164 33.47 -15.67 16.89
CA GLY A 164 34.02 -14.48 16.25
C GLY A 164 32.91 -13.88 15.42
N GLY A 165 32.63 -12.57 15.57
CA GLY A 165 31.51 -11.87 14.93
C GLY A 165 31.54 -11.98 13.41
N GLY A 166 30.81 -12.95 12.91
CA GLY A 166 30.47 -13.16 11.52
C GLY A 166 28.95 -13.07 11.39
N VAL A 167 28.48 -12.41 10.36
CA VAL A 167 27.09 -12.38 9.91
C VAL A 167 26.52 -13.80 9.98
N PRO A 168 25.34 -14.04 10.58
CA PRO A 168 24.71 -15.36 10.60
C PRO A 168 24.62 -15.90 9.18
N SER A 169 25.05 -17.14 8.95
CA SER A 169 24.90 -17.81 7.66
C SER A 169 23.40 -18.03 7.41
N GLN A 170 22.83 -17.24 6.53
CA GLN A 170 21.39 -17.18 6.25
C GLN A 170 20.85 -18.38 5.46
N CYS A 171 21.64 -19.41 5.23
CA CYS A 171 21.18 -20.69 4.68
C CYS A 171 20.22 -21.47 5.60
N SER A 172 19.94 -21.01 6.83
CA SER A 172 19.11 -21.76 7.78
C SER A 172 17.63 -21.41 7.75
N MET A 173 17.20 -20.33 7.07
CA MET A 173 15.79 -19.94 7.04
C MET A 173 15.02 -20.40 5.78
N TYR A 174 15.73 -20.62 4.68
CA TYR A 174 15.16 -21.25 3.49
C TYR A 174 16.15 -22.32 3.03
N PRO A 175 15.75 -23.58 2.84
CA PRO A 175 16.63 -24.58 2.30
C PRO A 175 17.04 -24.14 0.89
N CYS A 176 18.23 -23.57 0.75
CA CYS A 176 18.91 -23.62 -0.50
C CYS A 176 18.90 -25.08 -0.94
N ASP A 177 18.54 -25.35 -2.19
CA ASP A 177 18.60 -26.69 -2.78
C ASP A 177 19.84 -27.41 -2.23
N SER A 178 19.69 -28.71 -1.95
CA SER A 178 20.71 -29.60 -1.36
C SER A 178 22.09 -29.60 -2.02
N SER A 179 22.34 -28.71 -2.98
CA SER A 179 23.62 -28.44 -3.64
C SER A 179 24.48 -27.34 -2.97
N CYS A 180 23.98 -26.62 -1.95
CA CYS A 180 24.79 -25.69 -1.15
C CYS A 180 25.68 -26.48 -0.16
N ASN A 181 26.89 -26.79 -0.60
CA ASN A 181 27.91 -27.33 0.30
C ASN A 181 28.74 -26.17 0.89
N SER A 182 29.38 -26.40 2.04
CA SER A 182 30.12 -25.44 2.85
C SER A 182 31.34 -24.76 2.18
N SER A 183 31.58 -24.99 0.91
CA SER A 183 32.69 -24.43 0.12
C SER A 183 32.22 -23.49 -1.02
N SER A 184 30.92 -23.29 -1.19
CA SER A 184 30.37 -22.29 -2.12
C SER A 184 30.09 -20.99 -1.38
N PRO A 185 30.33 -19.80 -1.95
CA PRO A 185 29.84 -18.56 -1.37
C PRO A 185 28.31 -18.69 -1.19
N PRO A 186 27.74 -18.13 -0.11
CA PRO A 186 26.33 -18.28 0.19
C PRO A 186 25.51 -17.82 -1.01
N CYS A 187 24.88 -18.77 -1.67
CA CYS A 187 23.91 -18.64 -2.78
C CYS A 187 24.00 -17.35 -3.63
N ASN A 188 25.19 -16.97 -4.09
CA ASN A 188 25.44 -15.76 -4.92
C ASN A 188 24.78 -14.46 -4.40
N GLY A 189 24.72 -14.26 -3.07
CA GLY A 189 24.10 -13.09 -2.46
C GLY A 189 22.59 -13.16 -2.30
N LEU A 190 21.96 -14.31 -2.48
CA LEU A 190 20.51 -14.48 -2.30
C LEU A 190 20.09 -14.12 -0.87
N ILE A 191 19.20 -13.13 -0.71
CA ILE A 191 18.67 -12.64 0.57
C ILE A 191 17.19 -12.91 0.79
N PHE A 192 16.45 -13.16 -0.31
CA PHE A 192 15.04 -13.54 -0.27
C PHE A 192 14.72 -14.48 -1.43
N GLN A 193 13.91 -15.48 -1.15
CA GLN A 193 13.44 -16.45 -2.14
C GLN A 193 12.03 -16.93 -1.80
N GLU A 194 11.17 -16.90 -2.79
CA GLU A 194 9.85 -17.54 -2.76
C GLU A 194 9.65 -18.35 -4.04
N GLU A 195 9.44 -19.66 -3.87
CA GLU A 195 9.29 -20.64 -4.97
C GLU A 195 7.85 -21.18 -5.05
N PHE A 196 6.93 -20.59 -4.33
CA PHE A 196 5.50 -20.92 -4.29
C PHE A 196 5.17 -22.43 -4.18
N ASN A 197 5.91 -23.16 -3.35
CA ASN A 197 5.57 -24.53 -3.00
C ASN A 197 4.25 -24.61 -2.20
N SER A 198 3.92 -23.53 -1.50
CA SER A 198 2.64 -23.26 -0.82
C SER A 198 2.44 -21.76 -0.74
N LEU A 199 1.20 -21.28 -0.55
CA LEU A 199 0.95 -19.88 -0.26
C LEU A 199 1.33 -19.59 1.20
N ASN A 200 2.51 -19.02 1.41
CA ASN A 200 3.03 -18.70 2.73
C ASN A 200 2.48 -17.36 3.22
N LEU A 201 1.50 -17.39 4.13
CA LEU A 201 0.86 -16.19 4.69
C LEU A 201 1.72 -15.47 5.75
N ASP A 202 2.83 -16.06 6.19
CA ASP A 202 3.81 -15.37 7.02
C ASP A 202 4.71 -14.43 6.17
N ILE A 203 4.77 -14.66 4.86
CA ILE A 203 5.48 -13.82 3.90
C ILE A 203 4.52 -12.86 3.20
N TRP A 204 3.42 -13.40 2.66
CA TRP A 204 2.49 -12.67 1.80
C TRP A 204 1.24 -12.27 2.57
N GLU A 205 1.16 -11.00 2.94
CA GLU A 205 -0.06 -10.39 3.44
C GLU A 205 -1.01 -10.11 2.27
N HIS A 206 -2.30 -10.35 2.46
CA HIS A 206 -3.32 -9.89 1.53
C HIS A 206 -3.74 -8.48 1.88
N GLU A 207 -3.64 -7.57 0.92
CA GLU A 207 -4.39 -6.32 1.01
C GLU A 207 -5.88 -6.63 0.78
N ILE A 208 -6.74 -6.17 1.69
CA ILE A 208 -8.19 -6.42 1.66
C ILE A 208 -8.89 -5.08 1.65
N THR A 209 -9.41 -4.66 0.49
CA THR A 209 -10.07 -3.37 0.32
C THR A 209 -10.84 -3.28 -0.99
N ALA A 210 -11.89 -2.48 -0.99
CA ALA A 210 -12.64 -2.07 -2.17
C ALA A 210 -12.29 -0.61 -2.59
N GLY A 211 -11.17 -0.05 -2.11
CA GLY A 211 -10.79 1.35 -2.29
C GLY A 211 -10.42 1.78 -3.71
N GLY A 212 -10.30 0.85 -4.67
CA GLY A 212 -10.04 1.16 -6.08
C GLY A 212 -8.61 1.58 -6.41
N GLY A 213 -7.64 1.28 -5.55
CA GLY A 213 -6.18 1.40 -5.82
C GLY A 213 -5.67 2.78 -6.22
N GLY A 214 -6.46 3.86 -6.06
CA GLY A 214 -6.11 5.20 -6.53
C GLY A 214 -6.57 5.52 -7.96
N ASN A 215 -6.93 4.52 -8.77
CA ASN A 215 -7.34 4.65 -10.17
C ASN A 215 -8.83 4.31 -10.39
N TRP A 216 -9.61 4.23 -9.32
CA TRP A 216 -11.01 3.77 -9.36
C TRP A 216 -11.15 2.43 -10.08
N GLU A 217 -10.23 1.51 -9.79
CA GLU A 217 -10.22 0.15 -10.30
C GLU A 217 -11.51 -0.57 -9.91
N PHE A 218 -11.96 -1.51 -10.74
CA PHE A 218 -13.29 -2.11 -10.60
C PHE A 218 -13.33 -3.34 -9.71
N GLN A 219 -12.18 -3.91 -9.33
CA GLN A 219 -12.10 -5.01 -8.37
C GLN A 219 -12.10 -4.50 -6.93
N TYR A 220 -12.47 -5.39 -6.01
CA TYR A 220 -11.98 -5.34 -4.66
C TYR A 220 -10.95 -6.46 -4.43
N TYR A 221 -10.00 -6.19 -3.56
CA TYR A 221 -9.01 -7.20 -3.18
C TYR A 221 -9.47 -7.96 -1.95
N THR A 222 -9.24 -9.29 -1.98
CA THR A 222 -9.70 -10.22 -0.95
C THR A 222 -8.69 -11.32 -0.70
N ASN A 223 -8.86 -12.04 0.41
CA ASN A 223 -8.10 -13.25 0.75
C ASN A 223 -8.83 -14.55 0.33
N ASN A 224 -9.62 -14.50 -0.73
CA ASN A 224 -10.33 -15.70 -1.22
C ASN A 224 -9.37 -16.61 -2.00
N ARG A 225 -9.40 -17.92 -1.70
CA ARG A 225 -8.57 -18.93 -2.41
C ARG A 225 -9.00 -19.15 -3.87
N SER A 226 -10.11 -18.58 -4.33
CA SER A 226 -10.43 -18.50 -5.75
C SER A 226 -9.61 -17.43 -6.49
N ASN A 227 -9.09 -16.44 -5.75
CA ASN A 227 -8.39 -15.29 -6.31
C ASN A 227 -6.87 -15.33 -6.08
N SER A 228 -6.41 -16.06 -5.04
CA SER A 228 -4.98 -16.29 -4.80
C SER A 228 -4.76 -17.70 -4.26
N TYR A 229 -4.04 -18.50 -5.02
CA TYR A 229 -3.76 -19.91 -4.68
C TYR A 229 -2.45 -20.37 -5.31
N VAL A 230 -1.90 -21.44 -4.75
CA VAL A 230 -0.74 -22.14 -5.32
C VAL A 230 -1.20 -23.44 -5.97
N LYS A 231 -0.73 -23.68 -7.17
CA LYS A 231 -0.97 -24.90 -7.94
C LYS A 231 0.27 -25.23 -8.77
N ASP A 232 0.71 -26.49 -8.74
CA ASP A 232 1.86 -26.98 -9.49
C ASP A 232 3.14 -26.13 -9.28
N GLY A 233 3.40 -25.73 -8.02
CA GLY A 233 4.56 -24.91 -7.67
C GLY A 233 4.54 -23.47 -8.22
N LYS A 234 3.35 -22.88 -8.42
CA LYS A 234 3.17 -21.52 -8.91
C LYS A 234 2.08 -20.81 -8.17
N LEU A 235 2.28 -19.53 -7.89
CA LEU A 235 1.21 -18.65 -7.44
C LEU A 235 0.31 -18.27 -8.62
N PHE A 236 -0.99 -18.32 -8.39
CA PHE A 236 -2.01 -17.78 -9.28
C PHE A 236 -2.73 -16.61 -8.61
N ILE A 237 -2.77 -15.47 -9.29
CA ILE A 237 -3.64 -14.35 -8.92
C ILE A 237 -4.67 -14.22 -10.03
N LYS A 238 -5.92 -14.59 -9.72
CA LYS A 238 -7.00 -14.75 -10.69
C LYS A 238 -8.22 -13.90 -10.34
N PRO A 239 -8.57 -12.88 -11.12
CA PRO A 239 -9.83 -12.19 -10.98
C PRO A 239 -11.04 -13.11 -11.25
N THR A 240 -12.12 -12.90 -10.48
CA THR A 240 -13.42 -13.58 -10.62
C THR A 240 -14.55 -12.60 -10.41
N LEU A 241 -15.78 -12.97 -10.76
CA LEU A 241 -16.92 -12.10 -10.55
C LEU A 241 -17.32 -12.04 -9.07
N THR A 242 -17.73 -10.87 -8.61
CA THR A 242 -18.33 -10.71 -7.27
C THR A 242 -19.60 -11.54 -7.14
N GLU A 243 -20.36 -11.69 -8.23
CA GLU A 243 -21.58 -12.52 -8.25
C GLU A 243 -21.28 -14.03 -8.13
N ASP A 244 -20.08 -14.50 -8.42
CA ASP A 244 -19.69 -15.90 -8.16
C ASP A 244 -19.70 -16.22 -6.67
N LEU A 245 -19.41 -15.23 -5.82
CA LEU A 245 -19.43 -15.38 -4.36
C LEU A 245 -20.78 -14.99 -3.76
N LEU A 246 -21.32 -13.83 -4.12
CA LEU A 246 -22.48 -13.24 -3.46
C LEU A 246 -23.82 -13.59 -4.15
N GLY A 247 -23.77 -14.25 -5.30
CA GLY A 247 -24.94 -14.63 -6.12
C GLY A 247 -25.36 -13.56 -7.13
N PRO A 248 -26.16 -13.95 -8.12
CA PRO A 248 -26.61 -13.06 -9.20
C PRO A 248 -27.37 -11.82 -8.70
N GLY A 249 -27.06 -10.65 -9.27
CA GLY A 249 -27.67 -9.37 -8.93
C GLY A 249 -27.08 -8.72 -7.69
N SER A 250 -26.15 -9.37 -7.00
CA SER A 250 -25.56 -8.85 -5.75
C SER A 250 -24.84 -7.52 -5.92
N VAL A 251 -24.23 -7.26 -7.06
CA VAL A 251 -23.53 -6.00 -7.32
C VAL A 251 -24.44 -4.77 -7.21
N THR A 252 -25.75 -4.91 -7.41
CA THR A 252 -26.72 -3.81 -7.40
C THR A 252 -27.64 -3.79 -6.17
N ASN A 253 -27.61 -4.82 -5.30
CA ASN A 253 -28.60 -4.94 -4.22
C ASN A 253 -28.05 -5.57 -2.93
N SER A 254 -26.73 -5.73 -2.81
CA SER A 254 -26.10 -6.31 -1.63
C SER A 254 -25.15 -5.34 -0.94
N ARG A 255 -24.68 -5.73 0.25
CA ARG A 255 -23.65 -5.04 0.99
C ARG A 255 -22.36 -5.88 0.96
N LEU A 256 -21.24 -5.24 0.67
CA LEU A 256 -19.90 -5.78 0.80
C LEU A 256 -19.32 -5.24 2.11
N ASP A 257 -19.22 -6.11 3.12
CA ASP A 257 -18.65 -5.79 4.43
C ASP A 257 -17.33 -6.55 4.57
N LEU A 258 -16.22 -5.82 4.55
CA LEU A 258 -14.87 -6.35 4.68
C LEU A 258 -14.26 -6.15 6.08
N TRP A 259 -15.04 -5.65 7.06
CA TRP A 259 -14.58 -5.49 8.45
C TRP A 259 -14.38 -6.82 9.19
N GLY A 260 -14.81 -7.88 8.57
CA GLY A 260 -14.39 -9.21 8.95
C GLY A 260 -15.30 -9.92 9.94
N ALA A 261 -16.06 -10.87 9.41
CA ALA A 261 -16.58 -11.96 10.22
C ALA A 261 -15.48 -12.99 10.61
N SER A 262 -14.26 -12.83 10.08
CA SER A 262 -13.13 -13.73 10.31
C SER A 262 -11.82 -12.92 10.23
N PRO A 263 -10.78 -13.28 11.02
CA PRO A 263 -9.46 -12.64 10.93
C PRO A 263 -8.86 -12.62 9.52
N ALA A 264 -9.17 -13.63 8.69
CA ALA A 264 -8.67 -13.73 7.33
C ALA A 264 -9.27 -12.69 6.36
N ASN A 265 -10.31 -11.96 6.76
CA ASN A 265 -11.00 -10.95 5.95
C ASN A 265 -11.00 -9.58 6.62
N LEU A 266 -10.03 -9.29 7.46
CA LEU A 266 -9.88 -7.95 8.05
C LEU A 266 -9.47 -6.97 6.96
N CYS A 267 -10.26 -5.92 6.77
CA CYS A 267 -9.95 -4.83 5.87
C CYS A 267 -8.64 -4.14 6.25
N THR A 268 -7.78 -3.92 5.27
CA THR A 268 -6.48 -3.28 5.47
C THR A 268 -6.50 -1.78 5.16
N GLY A 269 -7.56 -1.27 4.55
CA GLY A 269 -7.67 0.15 4.23
C GLY A 269 -9.08 0.59 3.87
N ASN A 270 -9.59 1.59 4.60
CA ASN A 270 -10.95 2.13 4.41
C ASN A 270 -11.02 3.37 3.52
N ALA A 271 -9.91 3.77 2.88
CA ALA A 271 -9.97 4.87 1.92
C ALA A 271 -11.07 4.62 0.88
N TRP A 272 -11.86 5.66 0.58
CA TRP A 272 -12.94 5.59 -0.40
C TRP A 272 -14.02 4.52 -0.10
N TRP A 273 -14.36 4.33 1.19
CA TRP A 273 -15.28 3.25 1.65
C TRP A 273 -14.79 1.85 1.26
N GLY A 274 -13.47 1.66 1.35
CA GLY A 274 -12.82 0.41 0.96
C GLY A 274 -13.19 -0.79 1.81
N CYS A 275 -13.75 -0.59 3.02
CA CYS A 275 -14.09 -1.67 3.94
C CYS A 275 -15.58 -2.00 3.99
N ASP A 276 -16.44 -1.09 3.52
CA ASP A 276 -17.90 -1.28 3.59
C ASP A 276 -18.59 -0.51 2.47
N ARG A 277 -19.31 -1.23 1.63
CA ARG A 277 -20.07 -0.66 0.50
C ARG A 277 -21.44 -1.30 0.38
N THR A 278 -22.41 -0.49 0.02
CA THR A 278 -23.75 -0.98 -0.36
C THR A 278 -23.96 -0.71 -1.84
N GLY A 279 -24.24 -1.78 -2.59
CA GLY A 279 -24.55 -1.70 -4.01
C GLY A 279 -25.97 -1.23 -4.24
N THR A 280 -26.13 -0.35 -5.24
CA THR A 280 -27.42 0.11 -5.76
C THR A 280 -27.40 0.04 -7.28
N ALA A 281 -28.54 0.24 -7.93
CA ALA A 281 -28.60 0.26 -9.39
C ALA A 281 -27.76 1.40 -10.01
N ASP A 282 -27.59 2.51 -9.28
CA ASP A 282 -26.82 3.67 -9.74
C ASP A 282 -25.35 3.62 -9.34
N ASN A 283 -25.05 3.01 -8.20
CA ASN A 283 -23.69 2.86 -7.67
C ASN A 283 -23.49 1.40 -7.24
N ILE A 284 -22.97 0.60 -8.17
CA ILE A 284 -22.79 -0.83 -7.95
C ILE A 284 -21.62 -1.12 -7.00
N LEU A 285 -21.64 -2.30 -6.37
CA LEU A 285 -20.43 -2.85 -5.73
C LEU A 285 -19.32 -3.06 -6.75
N ASN A 286 -18.09 -3.14 -6.29
CA ASN A 286 -16.97 -3.61 -7.11
C ASN A 286 -17.34 -4.95 -7.73
N PRO A 287 -17.53 -5.04 -9.07
CA PRO A 287 -18.10 -6.23 -9.69
C PRO A 287 -17.13 -7.40 -9.80
N ILE A 288 -15.86 -7.16 -9.49
CA ILE A 288 -14.77 -8.13 -9.60
C ILE A 288 -14.11 -8.34 -8.24
N GLN A 289 -13.73 -9.58 -7.94
CA GLN A 289 -12.82 -9.96 -6.87
C GLN A 289 -11.44 -10.22 -7.46
N SER A 290 -10.38 -9.82 -6.78
CA SER A 290 -9.01 -10.15 -7.13
C SER A 290 -8.14 -10.26 -5.87
N ALA A 291 -6.83 -10.44 -6.02
CA ALA A 291 -5.90 -10.43 -4.90
C ALA A 291 -4.75 -9.44 -5.15
N ARG A 292 -4.29 -8.83 -4.06
CA ARG A 292 -3.05 -8.07 -3.94
C ARG A 292 -2.27 -8.63 -2.77
N LEU A 293 -1.13 -9.23 -3.07
CA LEU A 293 -0.21 -9.81 -2.10
C LEU A 293 0.97 -8.88 -1.89
N ARG A 294 1.38 -8.67 -0.66
CA ARG A 294 2.48 -7.76 -0.33
C ARG A 294 3.36 -8.32 0.79
N THR A 295 4.65 -7.93 0.79
CA THR A 295 5.61 -8.33 1.82
C THR A 295 5.84 -7.23 2.87
N VAL A 296 4.88 -6.32 3.06
CA VAL A 296 5.00 -5.10 3.87
C VAL A 296 5.46 -5.34 5.30
N ASP A 297 5.03 -6.45 5.91
CA ASP A 297 5.36 -6.81 7.30
C ASP A 297 6.43 -7.92 7.41
N SER A 298 6.87 -8.48 6.29
CA SER A 298 7.73 -9.66 6.28
C SER A 298 9.11 -9.42 5.68
N PHE A 299 9.16 -8.74 4.55
CA PHE A 299 10.40 -8.51 3.81
C PHE A 299 10.39 -7.16 3.09
N SER A 300 11.45 -6.41 3.25
CA SER A 300 11.76 -5.22 2.47
C SER A 300 13.26 -5.14 2.22
N PHE A 301 13.65 -4.44 1.17
CA PHE A 301 15.07 -4.24 0.85
C PHE A 301 15.31 -2.90 0.18
N LYS A 302 16.56 -2.46 0.25
CA LYS A 302 17.08 -1.32 -0.48
C LYS A 302 18.34 -1.74 -1.22
N TYR A 303 18.40 -1.46 -2.51
CA TYR A 303 19.45 -1.87 -3.42
C TYR A 303 19.57 -3.40 -3.52
N GLY A 304 20.01 -3.88 -4.63
CA GLY A 304 20.10 -5.31 -4.92
C GLY A 304 19.54 -5.64 -6.30
N ARG A 305 19.47 -6.93 -6.59
CA ARG A 305 18.83 -7.44 -7.79
C ARG A 305 17.56 -8.20 -7.44
N LEU A 306 16.42 -7.77 -7.97
CA LEU A 306 15.15 -8.49 -7.91
C LEU A 306 14.98 -9.28 -9.22
N GLU A 307 14.57 -10.53 -9.11
CA GLU A 307 14.13 -11.37 -10.25
C GLU A 307 12.77 -11.98 -9.95
N VAL A 308 11.87 -11.86 -10.91
CA VAL A 308 10.55 -12.50 -10.88
C VAL A 308 10.33 -13.22 -12.20
N GLU A 309 9.99 -14.51 -12.15
CA GLU A 309 9.56 -15.24 -13.32
C GLU A 309 8.04 -15.40 -13.29
N ALA A 310 7.37 -14.80 -14.26
CA ALA A 310 5.91 -14.78 -14.31
C ALA A 310 5.38 -14.88 -15.74
N LYS A 311 4.15 -15.43 -15.84
CA LYS A 311 3.30 -15.39 -17.02
C LYS A 311 2.15 -14.43 -16.73
N LEU A 312 1.96 -13.43 -17.58
CA LEU A 312 0.93 -12.42 -17.40
C LEU A 312 -0.46 -12.91 -17.84
N PRO A 313 -1.55 -12.39 -17.29
CA PRO A 313 -2.90 -12.82 -17.67
C PRO A 313 -3.29 -12.34 -19.06
N THR A 314 -4.11 -13.14 -19.74
CA THR A 314 -4.78 -12.80 -21.00
C THR A 314 -6.29 -12.67 -20.73
N GLY A 315 -6.87 -11.57 -21.16
CA GLY A 315 -8.29 -11.26 -21.03
C GLY A 315 -8.50 -9.75 -20.92
N ASP A 316 -9.59 -9.26 -21.49
CA ASP A 316 -9.85 -7.83 -21.55
C ASP A 316 -9.95 -7.20 -20.17
N TRP A 317 -9.36 -6.01 -20.05
CA TRP A 317 -9.38 -5.15 -18.87
C TRP A 317 -8.59 -5.70 -17.67
N LEU A 318 -7.84 -6.81 -17.81
CA LEU A 318 -6.91 -7.29 -16.80
C LEU A 318 -5.66 -6.42 -16.78
N TRP A 319 -5.25 -6.01 -15.58
CA TRP A 319 -4.09 -5.17 -15.32
C TRP A 319 -3.20 -5.83 -14.26
N PRO A 320 -2.28 -6.72 -14.68
CA PRO A 320 -1.29 -7.29 -13.78
C PRO A 320 -0.23 -6.27 -13.42
N ALA A 321 0.26 -6.32 -12.18
CA ALA A 321 1.39 -5.53 -11.71
C ALA A 321 2.30 -6.34 -10.78
N ILE A 322 3.62 -6.15 -10.97
CA ILE A 322 4.72 -6.61 -10.11
C ILE A 322 5.51 -5.35 -9.77
N TRP A 323 5.45 -4.89 -8.53
CA TRP A 323 5.90 -3.56 -8.18
C TRP A 323 6.32 -3.44 -6.72
N LEU A 324 6.84 -2.27 -6.34
CA LEU A 324 7.35 -2.01 -5.00
C LEU A 324 6.91 -0.63 -4.51
N LEU A 325 6.58 -0.57 -3.21
CA LEU A 325 6.35 0.69 -2.49
C LEU A 325 7.31 0.81 -1.31
N PRO A 326 7.64 2.06 -0.89
CA PRO A 326 8.49 2.28 0.26
C PRO A 326 7.80 1.82 1.56
N THR A 327 8.59 1.25 2.48
CA THR A 327 8.09 0.87 3.81
C THR A 327 7.69 2.08 4.65
N ARG A 328 8.21 3.25 4.31
CA ARG A 328 7.93 4.53 4.97
C ARG A 328 7.82 5.64 3.94
N ASN A 329 6.90 6.55 4.16
CA ASN A 329 6.81 7.77 3.35
C ASN A 329 7.83 8.82 3.86
N ALA A 330 9.14 8.47 3.79
CA ALA A 330 10.21 9.27 4.39
C ALA A 330 10.30 10.70 3.83
N TYR A 331 9.87 10.90 2.58
CA TYR A 331 9.94 12.18 1.87
C TYR A 331 8.57 12.81 1.62
N GLY A 332 7.53 12.21 2.16
CA GLY A 332 6.14 12.64 1.95
C GLY A 332 5.32 11.61 1.21
N THR A 333 4.06 11.96 1.00
CA THR A 333 3.10 11.08 0.33
C THR A 333 3.43 10.92 -1.15
N TRP A 334 2.92 9.83 -1.72
CA TRP A 334 3.08 9.55 -3.14
C TRP A 334 2.86 10.78 -4.04
N PRO A 335 3.73 11.02 -5.03
CA PRO A 335 4.88 10.22 -5.44
C PRO A 335 6.22 10.64 -4.78
N ALA A 336 6.21 11.46 -3.70
CA ALA A 336 7.43 12.03 -3.11
C ALA A 336 8.36 10.98 -2.48
N SER A 337 7.83 9.86 -2.04
CA SER A 337 8.62 8.75 -1.49
C SER A 337 8.89 7.63 -2.51
N GLY A 338 8.46 7.80 -3.76
CA GLY A 338 8.75 6.87 -4.85
C GLY A 338 7.79 5.70 -4.97
N GLU A 339 7.82 5.06 -6.14
CA GLU A 339 7.20 3.77 -6.50
C GLU A 339 8.02 3.17 -7.63
N ILE A 340 8.18 1.85 -7.65
CA ILE A 340 8.96 1.12 -8.65
C ILE A 340 8.07 0.04 -9.25
N ASP A 341 7.67 0.19 -10.51
CA ASP A 341 6.87 -0.79 -11.24
C ASP A 341 7.81 -1.61 -12.12
N LEU A 342 8.11 -2.83 -11.67
CA LEU A 342 8.92 -3.75 -12.47
C LEU A 342 8.14 -4.21 -13.70
N VAL A 343 6.85 -4.49 -13.53
CA VAL A 343 5.96 -4.94 -14.60
C VAL A 343 4.58 -4.34 -14.43
N GLU A 344 4.10 -3.72 -15.47
CA GLU A 344 2.68 -3.45 -15.71
C GLU A 344 2.32 -3.86 -17.14
N SER A 345 1.12 -4.44 -17.33
CA SER A 345 0.64 -4.82 -18.65
C SER A 345 -0.88 -4.79 -18.73
N ARG A 346 -1.41 -5.00 -19.93
CA ARG A 346 -2.84 -5.11 -20.20
C ARG A 346 -3.14 -6.43 -20.86
N GLY A 347 -4.12 -7.15 -20.33
CA GLY A 347 -4.50 -8.47 -20.84
C GLY A 347 -5.29 -8.45 -22.16
N ASN A 348 -5.63 -7.27 -22.69
CA ASN A 348 -6.39 -7.12 -23.92
C ASN A 348 -5.61 -7.65 -25.14
N ALA A 349 -6.20 -8.56 -25.90
CA ALA A 349 -5.56 -9.10 -27.10
C ALA A 349 -5.45 -8.06 -28.22
N ASN A 350 -6.42 -7.14 -28.31
CA ASN A 350 -6.54 -6.17 -29.40
C ASN A 350 -6.67 -4.74 -28.85
N MET A 351 -5.59 -4.23 -28.27
CA MET A 351 -5.47 -2.85 -27.84
C MET A 351 -4.32 -2.16 -28.60
N ARG A 352 -4.56 -0.95 -29.13
CA ARG A 352 -3.56 -0.21 -29.89
C ARG A 352 -3.66 1.30 -29.68
N TYR A 353 -2.50 1.97 -29.70
CA TYR A 353 -2.40 3.41 -29.90
C TYR A 353 -1.91 3.68 -31.34
N GLY A 354 -2.81 4.06 -32.23
CA GLY A 354 -2.51 4.11 -33.67
C GLY A 354 -2.15 2.72 -34.21
N ASP A 355 -0.95 2.59 -34.76
CA ASP A 355 -0.43 1.32 -35.29
C ASP A 355 0.35 0.49 -34.26
N GLU A 356 0.58 1.05 -33.06
CA GLU A 356 1.37 0.42 -32.01
C GLU A 356 0.50 -0.44 -31.09
N SER A 357 0.86 -1.71 -30.93
CA SER A 357 0.18 -2.60 -29.98
C SER A 357 0.50 -2.21 -28.55
N ALA A 358 -0.52 -2.26 -27.69
CA ALA A 358 -0.43 -1.86 -26.27
C ALA A 358 -1.20 -2.82 -25.35
N GLY A 359 -1.47 -4.02 -25.82
CA GLY A 359 -2.20 -5.05 -25.10
C GLY A 359 -1.29 -6.12 -24.49
N VAL A 360 -1.74 -7.38 -24.59
CA VAL A 360 -1.09 -8.54 -23.95
C VAL A 360 0.33 -8.85 -24.48
N ASP A 361 0.71 -8.28 -25.59
CA ASP A 361 2.04 -8.34 -26.20
C ASP A 361 2.99 -7.22 -25.75
N GLN A 362 2.49 -6.28 -24.93
CA GLN A 362 3.27 -5.18 -24.35
C GLN A 362 3.29 -5.24 -22.82
N MET A 363 4.46 -4.97 -22.26
CA MET A 363 4.60 -4.63 -20.84
C MET A 363 5.40 -3.33 -20.69
N GLY A 364 5.28 -2.66 -19.54
CA GLY A 364 6.04 -1.47 -19.18
C GLY A 364 6.73 -1.62 -17.83
N SER A 365 7.87 -0.94 -17.70
CA SER A 365 8.49 -0.66 -16.40
C SER A 365 8.51 0.83 -16.17
N THR A 366 8.27 1.26 -14.91
CA THR A 366 8.10 2.67 -14.56
C THR A 366 8.72 2.96 -13.20
N MET A 367 9.20 4.19 -13.01
CA MET A 367 9.47 4.75 -11.69
C MET A 367 8.60 5.99 -11.49
N HIS A 368 7.81 6.03 -10.41
CA HIS A 368 7.07 7.22 -10.02
C HIS A 368 7.80 8.00 -8.95
N TRP A 369 7.96 9.31 -9.17
CA TRP A 369 8.68 10.22 -8.30
C TRP A 369 8.30 11.67 -8.61
N GLY A 370 8.26 12.52 -7.59
CA GLY A 370 7.87 13.92 -7.74
C GLY A 370 7.48 14.53 -6.41
N PRO A 371 7.43 15.86 -6.28
CA PRO A 371 7.14 16.51 -5.01
C PRO A 371 5.70 16.24 -4.50
N PHE A 372 4.75 16.08 -5.40
CA PHE A 372 3.33 15.77 -5.10
C PHE A 372 2.56 15.55 -6.41
N TRP A 373 1.39 14.92 -6.36
CA TRP A 373 0.50 14.83 -7.51
C TRP A 373 -0.13 16.21 -7.84
N PRO A 374 -0.15 16.67 -9.12
CA PRO A 374 0.17 15.91 -10.34
C PRO A 374 1.63 16.03 -10.84
N LEU A 375 2.54 16.64 -10.09
CA LEU A 375 3.95 16.74 -10.48
C LEU A 375 4.63 15.38 -10.25
N ASN A 376 4.57 14.51 -11.25
CA ASN A 376 5.14 13.17 -11.24
C ASN A 376 6.06 13.00 -12.45
N GLY A 377 7.34 12.73 -12.21
CA GLY A 377 8.40 12.64 -13.20
C GLY A 377 8.43 11.34 -14.01
N TYR A 378 7.47 10.43 -13.78
CA TYR A 378 7.41 9.10 -14.43
C TYR A 378 7.62 9.11 -15.96
N PRO A 379 7.18 10.11 -16.75
CA PRO A 379 7.40 10.06 -18.19
C PRO A 379 8.87 10.05 -18.61
N LYS A 380 9.78 10.50 -17.73
CA LYS A 380 11.24 10.45 -17.95
C LYS A 380 11.86 9.09 -17.54
N THR A 381 11.09 8.25 -16.85
CA THR A 381 11.53 6.97 -16.27
C THR A 381 10.54 5.85 -16.53
N HIS A 382 10.00 5.82 -17.74
CA HIS A 382 9.09 4.80 -18.25
C HIS A 382 9.60 4.25 -19.57
N ALA A 383 9.53 2.94 -19.72
CA ALA A 383 9.79 2.27 -21.00
C ALA A 383 8.85 1.08 -21.18
N THR A 384 8.52 0.79 -22.43
CA THR A 384 7.72 -0.37 -22.82
C THR A 384 8.55 -1.37 -23.62
N LYS A 385 8.20 -2.63 -23.51
CA LYS A 385 8.70 -3.72 -24.34
C LYS A 385 7.54 -4.40 -25.03
N ASN A 386 7.58 -4.46 -26.37
CA ASN A 386 6.69 -5.27 -27.16
C ASN A 386 7.39 -6.56 -27.59
N LEU A 387 6.67 -7.68 -27.54
CA LEU A 387 7.12 -8.94 -28.11
C LEU A 387 6.90 -8.96 -29.64
N PRO A 388 7.65 -9.80 -30.37
CA PRO A 388 7.42 -9.97 -31.79
C PRO A 388 6.00 -10.44 -32.14
N ASP A 389 5.55 -10.15 -33.36
CA ASP A 389 4.21 -10.51 -33.84
C ASP A 389 3.85 -11.97 -33.54
N GLY A 390 2.67 -12.13 -32.93
CA GLY A 390 2.11 -13.43 -32.56
C GLY A 390 2.62 -13.99 -31.23
N GLN A 391 3.52 -13.30 -30.53
CA GLN A 391 3.95 -13.64 -29.18
C GLN A 391 3.29 -12.70 -28.16
N THR A 392 3.01 -13.22 -26.98
CA THR A 392 2.39 -12.43 -25.90
C THR A 392 2.99 -12.80 -24.55
N PHE A 393 3.01 -11.88 -23.61
CA PHE A 393 3.42 -12.12 -22.23
C PHE A 393 2.48 -13.09 -21.49
N GLY A 394 1.32 -13.40 -22.07
CA GLY A 394 0.38 -14.42 -21.61
C GLY A 394 0.64 -15.80 -22.22
N SER A 395 1.52 -15.97 -23.21
CA SER A 395 1.77 -17.26 -23.86
C SER A 395 2.86 -18.11 -23.20
N GLY A 396 3.68 -17.52 -22.32
CA GLY A 396 4.79 -18.19 -21.64
C GLY A 396 5.25 -17.45 -20.41
N PHE A 397 6.18 -18.05 -19.66
CA PHE A 397 6.87 -17.40 -18.56
C PHE A 397 8.01 -16.54 -19.10
N HIS A 398 8.15 -15.35 -18.53
CA HIS A 398 9.22 -14.40 -18.79
C HIS A 398 9.91 -14.03 -17.48
N LYS A 399 11.20 -13.78 -17.54
CA LYS A 399 11.99 -13.31 -16.41
C LYS A 399 12.05 -11.78 -16.43
N TYR A 400 11.50 -11.17 -15.42
CA TYR A 400 11.58 -9.72 -15.18
C TYR A 400 12.61 -9.46 -14.09
N ALA A 401 13.52 -8.51 -14.32
CA ALA A 401 14.55 -8.22 -13.34
C ALA A 401 14.80 -6.73 -13.18
N LEU A 402 15.22 -6.36 -11.98
CA LEU A 402 15.62 -5.02 -11.58
C LEU A 402 17.01 -5.08 -10.97
N ASP A 403 17.97 -4.34 -11.53
CA ASP A 403 19.23 -4.02 -10.86
C ASP A 403 19.12 -2.62 -10.25
N TRP A 404 19.12 -2.57 -8.94
CA TRP A 404 18.96 -1.34 -8.19
C TRP A 404 20.18 -1.06 -7.32
N THR A 405 20.89 0.02 -7.66
CA THR A 405 22.10 0.49 -6.97
C THR A 405 21.86 1.86 -6.32
N MET A 406 22.84 2.37 -5.60
CA MET A 406 22.80 3.75 -5.08
C MET A 406 22.95 4.82 -6.18
N ASP A 407 23.31 4.42 -7.40
CA ASP A 407 23.63 5.32 -8.51
C ASP A 407 22.69 5.20 -9.70
N SER A 408 22.04 4.04 -9.86
CA SER A 408 21.22 3.74 -11.04
C SER A 408 20.20 2.63 -10.77
N MET A 409 19.18 2.60 -11.60
CA MET A 409 18.22 1.51 -11.70
C MET A 409 18.14 1.02 -13.14
N LYS A 410 18.14 -0.31 -13.34
CA LYS A 410 18.04 -0.93 -14.65
C LYS A 410 17.01 -2.04 -14.63
N PHE A 411 16.15 -2.05 -15.64
CA PHE A 411 15.05 -3.00 -15.78
C PHE A 411 15.29 -3.90 -16.97
N TYR A 412 14.96 -5.18 -16.81
CA TYR A 412 15.22 -6.21 -17.83
C TYR A 412 14.00 -7.10 -18.04
N VAL A 413 13.84 -7.56 -19.27
CA VAL A 413 12.94 -8.66 -19.64
C VAL A 413 13.77 -9.70 -20.39
N ASP A 414 13.77 -10.96 -19.90
CA ASP A 414 14.53 -12.07 -20.48
C ASP A 414 16.01 -11.72 -20.72
N ASP A 415 16.62 -11.04 -19.73
CA ASP A 415 17.99 -10.52 -19.75
C ASP A 415 18.25 -9.36 -20.74
N GLU A 416 17.27 -8.88 -21.48
CA GLU A 416 17.37 -7.68 -22.30
C GLU A 416 17.06 -6.42 -21.46
N GLU A 417 17.99 -5.46 -21.40
CA GLU A 417 17.79 -4.17 -20.72
C GLU A 417 16.77 -3.33 -21.51
N ILE A 418 15.66 -2.94 -20.83
CA ILE A 418 14.57 -2.15 -21.43
C ILE A 418 14.54 -0.71 -20.92
N LEU A 419 15.06 -0.47 -19.72
CA LEU A 419 15.13 0.86 -19.11
C LEU A 419 16.38 0.97 -18.25
N SER A 420 17.09 2.10 -18.37
CA SER A 420 18.21 2.46 -17.50
C SER A 420 18.04 3.90 -17.03
N VAL A 421 18.04 4.10 -15.71
CA VAL A 421 17.83 5.40 -15.08
C VAL A 421 19.04 5.79 -14.26
N ASP A 422 19.67 6.94 -14.62
CA ASP A 422 20.62 7.70 -13.81
C ASP A 422 20.09 9.13 -13.73
N PRO A 423 19.70 9.65 -12.56
CA PRO A 423 19.13 10.98 -12.43
C PRO A 423 20.20 12.12 -12.48
N GLY A 424 21.47 11.77 -12.74
CA GLY A 424 22.57 12.76 -12.78
C GLY A 424 22.83 13.39 -11.41
N SER A 425 22.47 14.67 -11.23
CA SER A 425 22.63 15.39 -9.96
C SER A 425 21.54 15.07 -8.93
N GLY A 426 20.43 14.44 -9.37
CA GLY A 426 19.33 14.06 -8.52
C GLY A 426 17.97 14.19 -9.21
N PHE A 427 16.95 13.56 -8.64
CA PHE A 427 15.61 13.53 -9.24
C PHE A 427 14.92 14.90 -9.25
N TRP A 428 15.29 15.82 -8.36
CA TRP A 428 14.72 17.17 -8.36
C TRP A 428 15.09 17.94 -9.63
N GLU A 429 16.38 17.96 -9.98
CA GLU A 429 16.92 18.58 -11.18
C GLU A 429 16.52 17.79 -12.42
N PHE A 430 16.55 16.47 -12.36
CA PHE A 430 16.13 15.61 -13.45
C PHE A 430 14.65 15.83 -13.82
N GLY A 431 13.80 16.09 -12.81
CA GLY A 431 12.39 16.45 -12.98
C GLY A 431 12.14 17.89 -13.44
N GLU A 432 13.15 18.78 -13.38
CA GLU A 432 12.98 20.22 -13.65
C GLU A 432 11.89 20.87 -12.76
N PHE A 433 11.73 20.36 -11.53
CA PHE A 433 10.61 20.75 -10.66
C PHE A 433 10.70 22.20 -10.18
N ALA A 434 11.90 22.74 -10.02
CA ALA A 434 12.09 24.15 -9.67
C ALA A 434 11.52 25.11 -10.74
N GLU A 435 11.51 24.70 -12.01
CA GLU A 435 10.95 25.50 -13.11
C GLU A 435 9.44 25.31 -13.21
N GLN A 436 8.95 24.07 -12.99
CA GLN A 436 7.53 23.73 -13.08
C GLN A 436 6.73 24.29 -11.91
N ALA A 437 7.34 24.42 -10.73
CA ALA A 437 6.69 24.88 -9.51
C ALA A 437 7.70 25.65 -8.62
N PRO A 438 8.02 26.91 -8.96
CA PRO A 438 9.07 27.70 -8.28
C PRO A 438 8.84 27.93 -6.78
N ASP A 439 7.57 27.91 -6.35
CA ASP A 439 7.18 28.17 -4.96
C ASP A 439 7.17 26.90 -4.07
N ILE A 440 7.58 25.76 -4.61
CA ILE A 440 7.54 24.48 -3.90
C ILE A 440 8.94 24.08 -3.47
N GLY A 441 9.09 23.72 -2.19
CA GLY A 441 10.35 23.21 -1.65
C GLY A 441 10.65 21.80 -2.19
N ASN A 442 11.94 21.53 -2.40
CA ASN A 442 12.42 20.20 -2.74
C ASN A 442 12.25 19.27 -1.54
N PRO A 443 11.41 18.21 -1.61
CA PRO A 443 11.22 17.28 -0.49
C PRO A 443 12.50 16.48 -0.17
N TRP A 444 13.46 16.46 -1.07
CA TRP A 444 14.70 15.70 -0.98
C TRP A 444 15.94 16.56 -0.68
N GLU A 445 15.79 17.85 -0.44
CA GLU A 445 16.91 18.82 -0.27
C GLU A 445 17.90 18.46 0.85
N HIS A 446 17.44 17.69 1.85
CA HIS A 446 18.26 17.26 2.98
C HIS A 446 18.98 15.93 2.77
N SER A 447 18.71 15.24 1.67
CA SER A 447 19.44 14.02 1.28
C SER A 447 20.69 14.36 0.49
N SER A 448 21.80 13.71 0.81
CA SER A 448 23.02 13.74 0.01
C SER A 448 23.07 12.67 -1.08
N ASN A 449 22.05 11.81 -1.15
CA ASN A 449 21.97 10.72 -2.12
C ASN A 449 21.22 11.21 -3.38
N LYS A 450 21.89 11.17 -4.53
CA LYS A 450 21.28 11.58 -5.81
C LYS A 450 20.10 10.68 -6.21
N PHE A 451 20.04 9.46 -5.67
CA PHE A 451 19.00 8.49 -5.99
C PHE A 451 17.76 8.59 -5.08
N THR A 452 17.71 9.58 -4.18
CA THR A 452 16.50 9.92 -3.42
C THR A 452 15.35 10.29 -4.38
N PRO A 453 14.13 9.68 -4.22
CA PRO A 453 13.59 8.99 -3.04
C PRO A 453 13.85 7.47 -2.96
N PHE A 454 14.59 6.89 -3.88
CA PHE A 454 14.85 5.46 -3.95
C PHE A 454 16.05 5.03 -3.10
N ASP A 455 16.31 5.71 -2.01
CA ASP A 455 17.40 5.45 -1.04
C ASP A 455 16.89 4.91 0.30
N GLN A 456 15.68 4.36 0.30
CA GLN A 456 15.01 3.73 1.44
C GLN A 456 14.56 2.31 1.10
N GLU A 457 14.09 1.55 2.08
CA GLU A 457 13.62 0.19 1.86
C GLU A 457 12.22 0.17 1.23
N PHE A 458 12.05 -0.73 0.26
CA PHE A 458 10.79 -0.99 -0.44
C PHE A 458 10.36 -2.44 -0.23
N TYR A 459 9.07 -2.68 -0.17
CA TYR A 459 8.46 -4.00 -0.10
C TYR A 459 7.80 -4.38 -1.44
N LEU A 460 7.65 -5.68 -1.65
CA LEU A 460 7.11 -6.25 -2.90
C LEU A 460 5.59 -6.30 -2.89
N ILE A 461 4.99 -6.09 -4.06
CA ILE A 461 3.55 -6.19 -4.31
C ILE A 461 3.30 -6.96 -5.61
N LEU A 462 2.37 -7.90 -5.55
CA LEU A 462 1.89 -8.69 -6.69
C LEU A 462 0.37 -8.59 -6.76
N ASN A 463 -0.20 -8.13 -7.87
CA ASN A 463 -1.66 -8.07 -8.02
C ASN A 463 -2.12 -8.16 -9.48
N VAL A 464 -3.40 -8.43 -9.65
CA VAL A 464 -4.11 -8.18 -10.90
C VAL A 464 -5.27 -7.22 -10.60
N ALA A 465 -5.16 -6.00 -11.08
CA ALA A 465 -6.24 -5.03 -11.09
C ALA A 465 -7.17 -5.27 -12.30
N VAL A 466 -8.33 -4.62 -12.31
CA VAL A 466 -9.29 -4.73 -13.42
C VAL A 466 -9.88 -3.37 -13.74
N GLY A 467 -9.76 -2.93 -14.97
CA GLY A 467 -10.37 -1.70 -15.47
C GLY A 467 -9.80 -0.44 -14.83
N GLY A 468 -10.68 0.40 -14.30
CA GLY A 468 -10.30 1.71 -13.74
C GLY A 468 -10.45 2.86 -14.72
N VAL A 469 -10.18 4.09 -14.26
CA VAL A 469 -10.43 5.30 -15.05
C VAL A 469 -9.15 6.03 -15.49
N ASN A 470 -8.05 5.31 -15.57
CA ASN A 470 -6.75 5.89 -15.88
C ASN A 470 -5.95 5.02 -16.86
N TYR A 471 -5.65 3.77 -16.50
CA TYR A 471 -4.68 2.91 -17.17
C TYR A 471 -5.07 2.51 -18.60
N PHE A 472 -6.37 2.34 -18.86
CA PHE A 472 -6.93 2.08 -20.18
C PHE A 472 -7.34 3.41 -20.84
N GLY A 473 -6.51 3.94 -21.73
CA GLY A 473 -6.71 5.27 -22.31
C GLY A 473 -7.88 5.36 -23.27
N ASP A 474 -8.63 6.45 -23.23
CA ASP A 474 -9.78 6.68 -24.12
C ASP A 474 -9.38 6.94 -25.59
N THR A 475 -8.11 7.22 -25.86
CA THR A 475 -7.57 7.44 -27.21
C THR A 475 -7.07 6.16 -27.88
N ALA A 476 -6.98 5.07 -27.13
CA ALA A 476 -6.65 3.76 -27.71
C ALA A 476 -7.86 3.16 -28.44
N THR A 477 -7.57 2.30 -29.41
CA THR A 477 -8.56 1.44 -30.05
C THR A 477 -8.57 0.07 -29.37
N TYR A 478 -9.76 -0.49 -29.23
CA TYR A 478 -10.01 -1.78 -28.59
C TYR A 478 -10.94 -2.63 -29.43
N ASP A 479 -10.77 -3.93 -29.39
CA ASP A 479 -11.70 -4.89 -29.97
C ASP A 479 -11.88 -6.08 -29.02
N PRO A 480 -13.03 -6.21 -28.33
CA PRO A 480 -14.22 -5.35 -28.37
C PRO A 480 -13.97 -3.92 -27.85
N PRO A 481 -14.83 -2.94 -28.24
CA PRO A 481 -14.67 -1.55 -27.82
C PRO A 481 -14.73 -1.38 -26.29
N LYS A 482 -13.96 -0.42 -25.76
CA LYS A 482 -13.99 -0.05 -24.33
C LYS A 482 -15.38 0.46 -23.95
N PRO A 483 -16.06 -0.17 -22.96
CA PRO A 483 -17.45 0.16 -22.64
C PRO A 483 -17.64 1.40 -21.76
N TRP A 484 -16.57 2.03 -21.28
CA TRP A 484 -16.62 3.25 -20.46
C TRP A 484 -15.67 4.31 -20.97
N THR A 485 -15.87 5.56 -20.57
CA THR A 485 -14.86 6.64 -20.69
C THR A 485 -14.25 6.94 -19.32
N ASN A 486 -13.01 7.41 -19.30
CA ASN A 486 -12.29 7.66 -18.04
C ASN A 486 -12.84 8.83 -17.22
N ASP A 487 -13.68 9.68 -17.82
CA ASP A 487 -14.43 10.76 -17.16
C ASP A 487 -15.86 10.35 -16.74
N SER A 488 -16.28 9.10 -17.04
CA SER A 488 -17.62 8.62 -16.69
C SER A 488 -17.76 8.46 -15.17
N PRO A 489 -18.78 9.06 -14.55
CA PRO A 489 -19.08 8.82 -13.14
C PRO A 489 -19.64 7.41 -12.88
N THR A 490 -19.94 6.66 -13.94
CA THR A 490 -20.54 5.32 -13.91
C THR A 490 -19.65 4.26 -14.57
N ALA A 491 -18.35 4.54 -14.73
CA ALA A 491 -17.39 3.68 -15.43
C ALA A 491 -17.48 2.20 -15.00
N SER A 492 -17.51 1.92 -13.70
CA SER A 492 -17.63 0.55 -13.17
C SER A 492 -18.95 -0.13 -13.56
N ARG A 493 -20.07 0.63 -13.60
CA ARG A 493 -21.37 0.13 -14.04
C ARG A 493 -21.38 -0.10 -15.55
N ASP A 494 -20.79 0.79 -16.33
CA ASP A 494 -20.72 0.68 -17.78
C ASP A 494 -19.86 -0.54 -18.18
N PHE A 495 -18.75 -0.76 -17.49
CA PHE A 495 -17.94 -1.99 -17.58
C PHE A 495 -18.77 -3.25 -17.25
N TRP A 496 -19.52 -3.24 -16.14
CA TRP A 496 -20.33 -4.38 -15.72
C TRP A 496 -21.45 -4.70 -16.71
N ASN A 497 -22.12 -3.68 -17.25
CA ASN A 497 -23.21 -3.85 -18.20
C ASN A 497 -22.73 -4.47 -19.53
N ALA A 498 -21.47 -4.30 -19.89
CA ALA A 498 -20.85 -4.91 -21.05
C ALA A 498 -20.19 -6.28 -20.76
N LYS A 499 -20.55 -6.92 -19.64
CA LYS A 499 -19.93 -8.18 -19.20
C LYS A 499 -19.95 -9.28 -20.26
N ASP A 500 -21.02 -9.38 -21.06
CA ASP A 500 -21.14 -10.41 -22.07
C ASP A 500 -20.15 -10.25 -23.24
N ASP A 501 -19.58 -9.05 -23.41
CA ASP A 501 -18.57 -8.78 -24.46
C ASP A 501 -17.16 -9.15 -24.01
N TRP A 502 -16.78 -8.82 -22.78
CA TRP A 502 -15.40 -9.01 -22.29
C TRP A 502 -15.18 -10.30 -21.49
N LEU A 503 -16.19 -10.80 -20.74
CA LEU A 503 -16.01 -11.98 -19.89
C LEU A 503 -15.63 -13.24 -20.67
N PRO A 504 -16.12 -13.48 -21.92
CA PRO A 504 -15.66 -14.61 -22.73
C PRO A 504 -14.16 -14.61 -23.05
N THR A 505 -13.46 -13.46 -22.91
CA THR A 505 -12.01 -13.37 -23.10
C THR A 505 -11.22 -13.88 -21.88
N TRP A 506 -11.86 -14.07 -20.72
CA TRP A 506 -11.25 -14.61 -19.50
C TRP A 506 -11.29 -16.15 -19.51
N ASN A 507 -10.34 -16.74 -20.19
CA ASN A 507 -10.33 -18.19 -20.43
C ASN A 507 -9.65 -18.94 -19.28
N GLY A 508 -10.40 -19.27 -18.25
CA GLY A 508 -9.93 -20.13 -17.15
C GLY A 508 -8.70 -19.57 -16.43
N GLU A 509 -7.61 -20.32 -16.38
CA GLU A 509 -6.35 -19.91 -15.71
C GLU A 509 -5.46 -19.03 -16.62
N GLU A 510 -5.79 -18.85 -17.89
CA GLU A 510 -5.11 -17.87 -18.75
C GLU A 510 -5.42 -16.43 -18.31
N ALA A 511 -6.54 -16.20 -17.62
CA ALA A 511 -6.88 -14.92 -17.01
C ALA A 511 -6.20 -14.67 -15.65
N ALA A 512 -5.30 -15.55 -15.22
CA ALA A 512 -4.52 -15.40 -14.02
C ALA A 512 -3.09 -14.95 -14.31
N MET A 513 -2.54 -14.04 -13.51
CA MET A 513 -1.10 -13.90 -13.40
C MET A 513 -0.56 -15.13 -12.67
N GLN A 514 0.43 -15.78 -13.27
CA GLN A 514 1.09 -16.96 -12.72
C GLN A 514 2.53 -16.61 -12.39
N VAL A 515 2.95 -16.78 -11.12
CA VAL A 515 4.32 -16.47 -10.70
C VAL A 515 5.02 -17.76 -10.31
N ASN A 516 6.15 -18.02 -10.93
CA ASN A 516 6.97 -19.20 -10.70
C ASN A 516 7.88 -19.01 -9.48
N TYR A 517 8.59 -17.88 -9.44
CA TYR A 517 9.40 -17.50 -8.28
C TYR A 517 9.58 -15.99 -8.16
N VAL A 518 9.97 -15.58 -6.93
CA VAL A 518 10.48 -14.24 -6.61
C VAL A 518 11.80 -14.41 -5.88
N ARG A 519 12.87 -13.76 -6.34
CA ARG A 519 14.21 -13.84 -5.74
C ARG A 519 14.84 -12.47 -5.64
N VAL A 520 15.48 -12.18 -4.50
CA VAL A 520 16.25 -10.95 -4.30
C VAL A 520 17.68 -11.30 -3.91
N TYR A 521 18.62 -10.68 -4.60
CA TYR A 521 20.05 -10.88 -4.40
C TYR A 521 20.68 -9.58 -3.90
N ALA A 522 21.51 -9.67 -2.87
CA ALA A 522 22.30 -8.55 -2.39
C ALA A 522 23.39 -8.16 -3.40
N GLN A 523 23.68 -6.88 -3.48
CA GLN A 523 24.88 -6.35 -4.11
C GLN A 523 25.93 -6.03 -3.03
N ASP A 524 27.17 -6.36 -3.29
CA ASP A 524 28.27 -6.27 -2.34
C ASP A 524 28.36 -4.88 -1.67
N GLY A 525 28.15 -4.85 -0.35
CA GLY A 525 28.33 -3.68 0.50
C GLY A 525 27.28 -2.56 0.36
N GLN A 526 26.26 -2.71 -0.48
CA GLN A 526 25.22 -1.68 -0.71
C GLN A 526 23.85 -2.07 -0.14
N THR A 527 23.49 -3.34 -0.23
CA THR A 527 22.15 -3.81 0.11
C THR A 527 21.88 -3.74 1.61
N THR A 528 20.76 -3.14 1.99
CA THR A 528 20.14 -3.31 3.31
C THR A 528 18.79 -3.98 3.13
N TYR A 529 18.37 -4.79 4.10
CA TYR A 529 17.08 -5.45 4.04
C TYR A 529 16.55 -5.71 5.45
N HIS A 530 15.23 -5.79 5.54
CA HIS A 530 14.53 -6.25 6.71
C HIS A 530 13.87 -7.60 6.38
N LEU A 531 14.08 -8.57 7.24
CA LEU A 531 13.37 -9.85 7.22
C LEU A 531 12.84 -10.06 8.64
N ARG A 532 11.52 -10.25 8.78
CA ARG A 532 10.90 -10.46 10.08
C ARG A 532 11.45 -11.74 10.72
N ASP A 533 12.02 -11.62 11.90
CA ASP A 533 12.40 -12.77 12.72
C ASP A 533 11.12 -13.57 13.08
N ARG A 534 11.14 -14.86 12.80
CA ARG A 534 10.04 -15.80 13.09
C ARG A 534 10.13 -16.34 14.50
#